data_c32420ffae832d46ef840f539b12323f
#
_entry.id   c32420ffae832d46ef840f539b12323f
#
_cell.length_a   1.000
_cell.length_b   1.000
_cell.length_c   1.000
_cell.angle_alpha   90.00
_cell.angle_beta   90.00
_cell.angle_gamma   90.00
#
_symmetry.space_group_name_H-M   'P 1'
#
loop_
_entity.id
_entity.type
_entity.pdbx_description
1 polymer ?
#
loop_
_entity_poly.entity_id
_entity_poly.type
_entity_poly.pdbx_seq_one_letter_code
_entity_poly.pdbx_strand_id
1 'polypeptide(L)'
;MARLPPLSLLLAIAACAAAATSEVNLLDTAVIPGDWGWLTYPSHGWDSINEMDEFFSPIHTYQVCNVMTPNQNNWLRSNWVQRDGARRVYAELKFTLRDCNSMPGVLGTCKETFNLYYLESDRDLGTSTRESHFVKIDTIAADESFTGVDLGVRRLKLNTEVRDVGPLSKRGFYLAFQDIGACIAIVSVRVYYKKCPALVRNLASFSQVVTGADSSSLVEVRGECVRHSEERDTPKMYCSAEGEWLVPIGKCVCSAGYQEQRDSCVACELGFYKSAPGDQLCAKCPLHSYSESRAAQVCRCDSSYYRAAQDPPSAACTRPPSAPVNLVSSVNGTSVTLEWAPPLDKGGRTDIMYNVVCRHCTWDLGQCEACGSGIRYVPQQMSLGQAALTVANLMAHMNYSFWVEAVNGVSHLSLEPKRFAVVNITTNQAAPSQVVVLRQENTGQNSVTLLWHEPDQPNGIILEYEVKYYEKDKEMQSYSTLKSKGTSATVSGLKPATRYIFQVRARTSAGCGRFSQMVEVETGKASGH
;
A
#
# COMPACT_ATOMS: atom_id res chain seq x y z
N MET A 1 -3.89 58.32 9.87
CA MET A 1 -4.09 57.73 11.18
C MET A 1 -4.43 56.26 10.98
N ALA A 2 -3.39 55.42 10.92
CA ALA A 2 -3.53 53.97 10.74
C ALA A 2 -3.43 53.32 12.12
N ARG A 3 -4.46 52.57 12.50
CA ARG A 3 -4.47 51.77 13.71
C ARG A 3 -3.79 50.41 13.44
N LEU A 4 -2.71 50.15 14.13
CA LEU A 4 -2.06 48.83 14.24
C LEU A 4 -2.93 47.90 15.07
N PRO A 5 -3.08 46.61 14.69
CA PRO A 5 -3.73 45.63 15.53
C PRO A 5 -2.80 45.16 16.68
N PRO A 6 -3.34 44.70 17.82
CA PRO A 6 -2.56 44.33 18.98
C PRO A 6 -1.84 43.01 18.72
N LEU A 7 -0.54 42.98 19.10
CA LEU A 7 0.26 41.77 19.22
C LEU A 7 -0.37 40.83 20.25
N SER A 8 -0.92 39.74 19.79
CA SER A 8 -1.26 38.62 20.65
C SER A 8 0.02 37.92 21.06
N LEU A 9 0.37 38.10 22.33
CA LEU A 9 1.42 37.36 23.00
C LEU A 9 1.00 35.89 23.04
N LEU A 10 1.53 35.07 22.15
CA LEU A 10 1.48 33.61 22.25
C LEU A 10 2.41 33.21 23.39
N LEU A 11 1.85 33.01 24.57
CA LEU A 11 2.51 32.26 25.62
C LEU A 11 2.69 30.83 25.13
N ALA A 12 3.88 30.52 24.67
CA ALA A 12 4.32 29.15 24.52
C ALA A 12 4.44 28.55 25.94
N ILE A 13 3.42 27.87 26.39
CA ILE A 13 3.52 26.96 27.52
C ILE A 13 4.39 25.80 27.03
N ALA A 14 5.68 25.92 27.29
CA ALA A 14 6.55 24.77 27.26
C ALA A 14 6.06 23.83 28.37
N ALA A 15 5.27 22.84 27.99
CA ALA A 15 5.02 21.69 28.83
C ALA A 15 6.38 21.00 28.98
N CYS A 16 7.07 21.29 30.09
CA CYS A 16 8.14 20.46 30.58
C CYS A 16 7.52 19.10 30.83
N ALA A 17 7.63 18.20 29.85
CA ALA A 17 7.40 16.79 30.12
C ALA A 17 8.43 16.42 31.19
N ALA A 18 7.99 16.27 32.42
CA ALA A 18 8.82 15.72 33.47
C ALA A 18 9.34 14.39 32.92
N ALA A 19 10.64 14.31 32.70
CA ALA A 19 11.28 13.07 32.32
C ALA A 19 10.87 12.06 33.39
N ALA A 20 10.20 10.99 32.98
CA ALA A 20 9.81 9.94 33.89
C ALA A 20 11.08 9.46 34.57
N THR A 21 11.15 9.59 35.90
CA THR A 21 12.34 9.22 36.65
C THR A 21 12.61 7.74 36.44
N SER A 22 13.80 7.39 36.00
CA SER A 22 14.24 6.00 35.80
C SER A 22 14.51 5.28 37.13
N GLU A 23 14.34 5.95 38.25
CA GLU A 23 14.62 5.45 39.59
C GLU A 23 13.33 5.19 40.34
N VAL A 24 13.27 4.05 41.05
CA VAL A 24 12.13 3.66 41.90
C VAL A 24 12.66 3.42 43.30
N ASN A 25 12.14 4.18 44.26
CA ASN A 25 12.53 4.06 45.68
C ASN A 25 11.90 2.82 46.32
N LEU A 26 12.73 2.01 46.95
CA LEU A 26 12.33 0.91 47.81
C LEU A 26 12.29 1.34 49.28
N LEU A 27 13.18 2.24 49.67
CA LEU A 27 13.28 2.84 50.98
C LEU A 27 13.77 4.28 50.81
N ASP A 28 13.12 5.21 51.50
CA ASP A 28 13.59 6.59 51.63
C ASP A 28 13.29 7.10 53.01
N THR A 29 14.31 7.23 53.85
CA THR A 29 14.17 7.68 55.22
C THR A 29 13.78 9.14 55.33
N ALA A 30 14.05 9.95 54.31
CA ALA A 30 13.71 11.38 54.31
C ALA A 30 12.17 11.63 54.34
N VAL A 31 11.38 10.67 53.89
CA VAL A 31 9.91 10.76 53.88
C VAL A 31 9.26 10.06 55.06
N ILE A 32 10.06 9.40 55.94
CA ILE A 32 9.55 8.75 57.14
C ILE A 32 9.43 9.80 58.25
N PRO A 33 8.24 10.04 58.82
CA PRO A 33 8.10 10.97 59.92
C PRO A 33 8.64 10.37 61.21
N GLY A 34 9.60 11.03 61.84
CA GLY A 34 10.19 10.60 63.11
C GLY A 34 11.19 9.45 63.00
N ASP A 35 11.25 8.62 64.02
CA ASP A 35 12.20 7.50 64.09
C ASP A 35 11.92 6.45 63.02
N TRP A 36 13.00 6.00 62.37
CA TRP A 36 12.91 4.97 61.33
C TRP A 36 12.61 3.58 61.85
N GLY A 37 12.73 3.39 63.21
CA GLY A 37 12.48 2.11 63.87
C GLY A 37 13.53 1.05 63.55
N TRP A 38 14.75 1.45 63.29
CA TRP A 38 15.82 0.54 62.92
C TRP A 38 16.42 -0.16 64.14
N LEU A 39 16.91 -1.36 63.95
CA LEU A 39 17.52 -2.17 65.01
C LEU A 39 18.95 -1.73 65.26
N THR A 40 19.27 -1.49 66.57
CA THR A 40 20.62 -1.20 67.01
C THR A 40 21.16 -2.34 67.88
N TYR A 41 22.42 -2.69 67.67
CA TYR A 41 23.12 -3.70 68.48
C TYR A 41 24.61 -3.32 68.66
N PRO A 42 25.12 -3.23 69.86
CA PRO A 42 24.36 -3.24 71.14
C PRO A 42 23.40 -2.07 71.25
N SER A 43 22.44 -2.16 72.16
CA SER A 43 21.35 -1.19 72.29
C SER A 43 21.78 0.25 72.59
N HIS A 44 22.97 0.46 73.09
CA HIS A 44 23.55 1.76 73.42
C HIS A 44 24.67 2.19 72.43
N GLY A 45 24.78 1.53 71.29
CA GLY A 45 25.77 1.87 70.24
C GLY A 45 25.34 3.07 69.44
N TRP A 46 24.29 2.89 68.63
CA TRP A 46 23.71 3.97 67.82
C TRP A 46 22.54 4.60 68.55
N ASP A 47 22.46 5.93 68.58
CA ASP A 47 21.37 6.69 69.17
C ASP A 47 20.46 7.28 68.09
N SER A 48 19.16 7.15 68.31
CA SER A 48 18.12 7.77 67.49
C SER A 48 17.90 9.20 67.94
N ILE A 49 18.22 10.19 67.13
CA ILE A 49 18.24 11.60 67.54
C ILE A 49 17.46 12.45 66.55
N ASN A 50 16.52 13.25 67.06
CA ASN A 50 15.84 14.29 66.29
C ASN A 50 16.66 15.57 66.33
N GLU A 51 16.94 16.13 65.17
CA GLU A 51 17.69 17.38 65.03
C GLU A 51 17.00 18.33 64.06
N MET A 52 17.51 19.52 63.95
CA MET A 52 17.11 20.50 62.94
C MET A 52 18.18 20.61 61.90
N ASP A 53 17.78 20.63 60.62
CA ASP A 53 18.70 20.93 59.51
C ASP A 53 19.05 22.43 59.46
N GLU A 54 19.82 22.81 58.50
CA GLU A 54 20.27 24.21 58.28
C GLU A 54 19.12 25.18 57.99
N PHE A 55 17.98 24.66 57.60
CA PHE A 55 16.73 25.40 57.32
C PHE A 55 15.74 25.35 58.49
N PHE A 56 16.17 24.84 59.65
CA PHE A 56 15.32 24.63 60.83
C PHE A 56 14.13 23.66 60.62
N SER A 57 14.28 22.75 59.64
CA SER A 57 13.32 21.67 59.45
C SER A 57 13.73 20.48 60.33
N PRO A 58 12.75 19.81 61.02
CA PRO A 58 13.08 18.67 61.85
C PRO A 58 13.47 17.47 61.00
N ILE A 59 14.61 16.87 61.30
CA ILE A 59 15.13 15.65 60.69
C ILE A 59 15.42 14.61 61.76
N HIS A 60 15.32 13.35 61.39
CA HIS A 60 15.67 12.22 62.23
C HIS A 60 17.01 11.66 61.77
N THR A 61 17.92 11.37 62.73
CA THR A 61 19.24 10.82 62.45
C THR A 61 19.55 9.66 63.38
N TYR A 62 20.49 8.81 62.94
CA TYR A 62 21.13 7.85 63.84
C TYR A 62 22.60 8.27 64.01
N GLN A 63 23.03 8.38 65.25
CA GLN A 63 24.37 8.88 65.58
C GLN A 63 25.14 7.92 66.47
N VAL A 64 26.43 7.86 66.29
CA VAL A 64 27.35 7.16 67.18
C VAL A 64 28.64 7.97 67.31
N CYS A 65 29.17 8.10 68.52
CA CYS A 65 30.44 8.82 68.74
C CYS A 65 31.15 8.26 70.01
N ASN A 66 31.53 7.00 69.98
CA ASN A 66 32.23 6.31 71.07
C ASN A 66 33.72 6.23 70.79
N VAL A 67 34.35 7.34 70.46
CA VAL A 67 35.73 7.44 69.96
C VAL A 67 36.82 7.24 71.04
N MET A 68 36.44 7.35 72.32
CA MET A 68 37.35 7.19 73.45
C MET A 68 37.47 5.75 73.94
N THR A 69 36.63 4.88 73.50
CA THR A 69 36.58 3.47 73.94
C THR A 69 37.09 2.59 72.80
N PRO A 70 38.10 1.73 73.02
CA PRO A 70 38.62 0.84 71.99
C PRO A 70 37.64 -0.31 71.69
N ASN A 71 37.91 -0.99 70.54
CA ASN A 71 37.15 -2.19 70.11
C ASN A 71 35.66 -1.96 69.92
N GLN A 72 35.30 -0.82 69.33
CA GLN A 72 33.91 -0.53 69.02
C GLN A 72 33.41 -1.41 67.90
N ASN A 73 32.19 -1.95 68.07
CA ASN A 73 31.48 -2.78 67.08
C ASN A 73 29.98 -2.52 67.21
N ASN A 74 29.53 -1.43 66.64
CA ASN A 74 28.14 -0.96 66.80
C ASN A 74 27.41 -1.12 65.46
N TRP A 75 26.33 -1.86 65.49
CA TRP A 75 25.53 -2.17 64.32
C TRP A 75 24.20 -1.40 64.34
N LEU A 76 23.86 -0.83 63.18
CA LEU A 76 22.55 -0.26 62.86
C LEU A 76 22.01 -0.99 61.65
N ARG A 77 20.85 -1.65 61.79
CA ARG A 77 20.23 -2.44 60.76
C ARG A 77 18.90 -1.86 60.37
N SER A 78 18.67 -1.70 59.04
CA SER A 78 17.39 -1.28 58.47
C SER A 78 16.28 -2.30 58.76
N ASN A 79 15.04 -1.88 58.53
CA ASN A 79 13.92 -2.80 58.40
C ASN A 79 14.09 -3.64 57.13
N TRP A 80 13.36 -4.76 57.03
CA TRP A 80 13.39 -5.59 55.85
C TRP A 80 12.81 -4.83 54.67
N VAL A 81 13.53 -4.81 53.55
CA VAL A 81 13.19 -4.10 52.31
C VAL A 81 12.88 -5.14 51.23
N GLN A 82 11.66 -5.12 50.72
CA GLN A 82 11.33 -5.94 49.55
C GLN A 82 12.02 -5.41 48.32
N ARG A 83 12.63 -6.30 47.51
CA ARG A 83 13.36 -5.87 46.31
C ARG A 83 12.46 -5.54 45.11
N ASP A 84 11.19 -5.90 45.13
CA ASP A 84 10.20 -5.57 44.11
C ASP A 84 10.64 -6.00 42.67
N GLY A 85 11.28 -7.16 42.58
CA GLY A 85 11.78 -7.69 41.33
C GLY A 85 13.12 -7.11 40.86
N ALA A 86 13.65 -6.11 41.55
CA ALA A 86 14.96 -5.53 41.25
C ALA A 86 16.08 -6.53 41.50
N ARG A 87 16.98 -6.69 40.58
CA ARG A 87 18.17 -7.55 40.71
C ARG A 87 19.38 -6.79 41.21
N ARG A 88 19.43 -5.50 40.97
CA ARG A 88 20.48 -4.58 41.38
C ARG A 88 19.83 -3.35 41.98
N VAL A 89 20.21 -3.05 43.19
CA VAL A 89 19.74 -1.85 43.89
C VAL A 89 20.90 -0.98 44.27
N TYR A 90 20.60 0.29 44.55
CA TYR A 90 21.57 1.29 44.96
C TYR A 90 21.19 1.82 46.34
N ALA A 91 22.18 1.98 47.21
CA ALA A 91 22.05 2.64 48.47
C ALA A 91 22.73 4.01 48.40
N GLU A 92 21.92 5.06 48.54
CA GLU A 92 22.41 6.43 48.64
C GLU A 92 22.42 6.85 50.13
N LEU A 93 23.61 7.15 50.61
CA LEU A 93 23.83 7.50 52.00
C LEU A 93 24.15 8.98 52.11
N LYS A 94 23.46 9.69 52.99
CA LYS A 94 23.83 11.04 53.38
C LYS A 94 24.20 11.03 54.85
N PHE A 95 25.41 11.48 55.16
CA PHE A 95 25.97 11.39 56.50
C PHE A 95 26.95 12.52 56.77
N THR A 96 27.22 12.77 58.05
CA THR A 96 28.27 13.64 58.52
C THR A 96 29.27 12.84 59.32
N LEU A 97 30.53 13.22 59.26
CA LEU A 97 31.62 12.57 59.97
C LEU A 97 32.54 13.63 60.59
N ARG A 98 32.83 13.48 61.87
CA ARG A 98 33.72 14.41 62.58
C ARG A 98 35.17 14.04 62.41
N ASP A 99 36.01 15.04 62.12
CA ASP A 99 37.44 14.89 62.02
C ASP A 99 38.06 14.49 63.36
N CYS A 100 38.75 13.35 63.38
CA CYS A 100 39.41 12.85 64.61
C CYS A 100 40.42 13.83 65.16
N ASN A 101 41.13 14.54 64.32
CA ASN A 101 42.15 15.52 64.75
C ASN A 101 41.53 16.75 65.42
N SER A 102 40.24 16.98 65.23
CA SER A 102 39.52 18.10 65.85
C SER A 102 39.00 17.78 67.26
N MET A 103 39.18 16.54 67.72
CA MET A 103 38.68 16.08 69.03
C MET A 103 39.86 15.97 70.01
N PRO A 104 39.85 16.71 71.13
CA PRO A 104 40.92 16.63 72.09
C PRO A 104 40.93 15.30 72.87
N GLY A 105 42.12 14.72 73.09
CA GLY A 105 42.33 13.52 73.89
C GLY A 105 42.12 12.19 73.18
N VAL A 106 41.83 12.19 71.89
CA VAL A 106 41.63 10.96 71.07
C VAL A 106 42.95 10.50 70.50
N LEU A 107 43.51 9.42 71.02
CA LEU A 107 44.78 8.85 70.59
C LEU A 107 44.59 7.45 70.00
N GLY A 108 44.55 7.32 68.68
CA GLY A 108 44.63 6.07 67.97
C GLY A 108 43.38 5.18 67.96
N THR A 109 42.34 5.54 68.72
CA THR A 109 41.07 4.79 68.77
C THR A 109 39.97 5.35 67.86
N CYS A 110 40.12 6.62 67.43
CA CYS A 110 39.16 7.25 66.53
C CYS A 110 39.32 6.81 65.10
N LYS A 111 38.26 6.50 64.45
CA LYS A 111 38.20 6.14 63.02
C LYS A 111 37.43 7.19 62.25
N GLU A 112 37.66 7.27 60.94
CA GLU A 112 36.98 8.21 60.04
C GLU A 112 36.27 7.46 58.91
N THR A 113 35.88 6.19 59.17
CA THR A 113 35.18 5.31 58.24
C THR A 113 34.16 4.48 58.97
N PHE A 114 33.18 3.98 58.23
CA PHE A 114 32.25 2.96 58.68
C PHE A 114 32.03 1.94 57.59
N ASN A 115 31.46 0.77 57.92
CA ASN A 115 31.26 -0.30 56.97
C ASN A 115 29.77 -0.44 56.64
N LEU A 116 29.49 -0.67 55.35
CA LEU A 116 28.15 -0.93 54.85
C LEU A 116 28.03 -2.40 54.48
N TYR A 117 26.95 -3.03 54.97
CA TYR A 117 26.66 -4.45 54.74
C TYR A 117 25.21 -4.65 54.26
N TYR A 118 24.95 -5.82 53.66
CA TYR A 118 23.58 -6.26 53.39
C TYR A 118 23.39 -7.73 53.73
N LEU A 119 22.14 -8.12 53.95
CA LEU A 119 21.74 -9.51 54.17
C LEU A 119 20.45 -9.77 53.38
N GLU A 120 20.47 -10.76 52.50
CA GLU A 120 19.27 -11.18 51.79
C GLU A 120 18.46 -12.18 52.58
N SER A 121 17.13 -12.06 52.52
CA SER A 121 16.21 -13.06 53.08
C SER A 121 14.88 -13.08 52.33
N ASP A 122 14.24 -14.24 52.31
CA ASP A 122 12.91 -14.40 51.67
C ASP A 122 11.76 -13.93 52.56
N ARG A 123 12.06 -13.59 53.81
CA ARG A 123 11.10 -13.11 54.79
C ARG A 123 11.75 -12.15 55.78
N ASP A 124 10.93 -11.38 56.46
CA ASP A 124 11.43 -10.58 57.59
C ASP A 124 11.86 -11.50 58.74
N LEU A 125 13.10 -11.40 59.15
CA LEU A 125 13.70 -12.18 60.21
C LEU A 125 13.52 -11.57 61.58
N GLY A 126 12.87 -10.41 61.70
CA GLY A 126 12.72 -9.69 62.96
C GLY A 126 14.07 -9.35 63.59
N THR A 127 14.27 -9.79 64.83
CA THR A 127 15.52 -9.61 65.58
C THR A 127 16.52 -10.76 65.41
N SER A 128 16.20 -11.77 64.62
CA SER A 128 16.98 -13.02 64.48
C SER A 128 18.12 -12.92 63.46
N THR A 129 18.68 -11.76 63.22
CA THR A 129 19.81 -11.54 62.33
C THR A 129 21.14 -11.67 63.08
N ARG A 130 22.16 -12.26 62.42
CA ARG A 130 23.51 -12.42 62.99
C ARG A 130 24.52 -11.69 62.11
N GLU A 131 25.46 -11.01 62.76
CA GLU A 131 26.54 -10.25 62.06
C GLU A 131 27.28 -11.09 61.04
N SER A 132 27.56 -12.35 61.33
CA SER A 132 28.34 -13.26 60.46
C SER A 132 27.61 -13.60 59.14
N HIS A 133 26.32 -13.34 59.04
CA HIS A 133 25.52 -13.59 57.82
C HIS A 133 25.49 -12.39 56.88
N PHE A 134 25.92 -11.21 57.34
CA PHE A 134 25.96 -10.01 56.48
C PHE A 134 27.13 -10.03 55.54
N VAL A 135 26.93 -9.57 54.33
CA VAL A 135 27.94 -9.42 53.29
C VAL A 135 28.36 -7.96 53.23
N LYS A 136 29.66 -7.72 53.29
CA LYS A 136 30.20 -6.36 53.22
C LYS A 136 30.05 -5.82 51.79
N ILE A 137 29.49 -4.63 51.70
CA ILE A 137 29.37 -3.89 50.44
C ILE A 137 30.68 -3.08 50.24
N ASP A 138 30.98 -2.18 51.19
CA ASP A 138 32.16 -1.34 51.12
C ASP A 138 32.48 -0.71 52.49
N THR A 139 33.65 -0.16 52.60
CA THR A 139 34.04 0.78 53.65
C THR A 139 33.81 2.19 53.15
N ILE A 140 33.00 2.96 53.90
CA ILE A 140 32.60 4.30 53.53
C ILE A 140 33.43 5.32 54.25
N ALA A 141 34.05 6.24 53.53
CA ALA A 141 34.81 7.36 54.06
C ALA A 141 34.13 8.68 53.70
N ALA A 142 34.32 9.69 54.45
CA ALA A 142 33.82 11.02 54.16
C ALA A 142 34.77 11.76 53.21
N ASP A 143 34.22 12.42 52.21
CA ASP A 143 34.97 13.35 51.36
C ASP A 143 35.28 14.62 52.14
N GLU A 144 34.37 15.04 53.00
CA GLU A 144 34.48 16.20 53.89
C GLU A 144 34.11 15.84 55.29
N SER A 145 35.05 16.02 56.24
CA SER A 145 34.77 15.89 57.68
C SER A 145 34.57 17.25 58.31
N PHE A 146 33.77 17.34 59.37
CA PHE A 146 33.53 18.58 60.06
C PHE A 146 34.38 18.66 61.35
N THR A 147 34.66 19.91 61.78
CA THR A 147 35.46 20.22 62.96
C THR A 147 34.57 20.81 64.05
N GLY A 148 35.17 21.04 65.21
CA GLY A 148 34.46 21.73 66.29
C GLY A 148 34.05 23.17 65.97
N VAL A 149 34.77 23.83 65.08
CA VAL A 149 34.43 25.17 64.59
C VAL A 149 33.18 25.10 63.68
N ASP A 150 33.13 24.12 62.80
CA ASP A 150 31.97 23.90 61.92
C ASP A 150 30.71 23.62 62.76
N LEU A 151 30.82 22.85 63.83
CA LEU A 151 29.73 22.58 64.75
C LEU A 151 29.21 23.85 65.42
N GLY A 152 30.12 24.74 65.85
CA GLY A 152 29.78 26.02 66.49
C GLY A 152 29.02 26.98 65.59
N VAL A 153 29.26 26.95 64.26
CA VAL A 153 28.57 27.77 63.26
C VAL A 153 27.45 27.02 62.54
N ARG A 154 27.15 25.79 62.97
CA ARG A 154 26.11 24.88 62.38
C ARG A 154 26.31 24.61 60.88
N ARG A 155 27.53 24.57 60.42
CA ARG A 155 27.92 24.22 59.05
C ARG A 155 28.42 22.79 59.00
N LEU A 156 27.51 21.84 59.14
CA LEU A 156 27.87 20.44 59.04
C LEU A 156 28.01 20.08 57.58
N LYS A 157 29.15 19.48 57.22
CA LYS A 157 29.46 19.04 55.86
C LYS A 157 28.76 17.71 55.59
N LEU A 158 27.72 17.74 54.78
CA LEU A 158 26.93 16.56 54.41
C LEU A 158 27.62 15.83 53.25
N ASN A 159 27.96 14.57 53.48
CA ASN A 159 28.54 13.68 52.47
C ASN A 159 27.43 12.86 51.85
N THR A 160 27.51 12.62 50.54
CA THR A 160 26.62 11.73 49.80
C THR A 160 27.48 10.66 49.12
N GLU A 161 27.19 9.39 49.43
CA GLU A 161 27.83 8.23 48.82
C GLU A 161 26.79 7.28 48.28
N VAL A 162 27.04 6.72 47.10
CA VAL A 162 26.17 5.74 46.45
C VAL A 162 26.93 4.44 46.25
N ARG A 163 26.36 3.33 46.63
CA ARG A 163 26.93 2.00 46.44
C ARG A 163 25.92 1.02 45.86
N ASP A 164 26.43 0.12 45.02
CA ASP A 164 25.63 -0.98 44.52
C ASP A 164 25.40 -2.02 45.62
N VAL A 165 24.20 -2.58 45.64
CA VAL A 165 23.84 -3.71 46.48
C VAL A 165 23.38 -4.85 45.59
N GLY A 166 24.03 -5.99 45.71
CA GLY A 166 23.63 -7.16 44.93
C GLY A 166 24.79 -7.83 44.23
N PRO A 167 24.50 -8.79 43.30
CA PRO A 167 23.15 -9.11 42.77
C PRO A 167 22.20 -9.72 43.79
N LEU A 168 20.92 -9.32 43.72
CA LEU A 168 19.89 -9.79 44.64
C LEU A 168 19.05 -10.90 43.99
N SER A 169 18.81 -11.97 44.74
CA SER A 169 18.03 -13.13 44.30
C SER A 169 16.85 -13.48 45.20
N LYS A 170 16.93 -13.14 46.48
CA LYS A 170 15.88 -13.40 47.45
C LYS A 170 14.78 -12.32 47.43
N ARG A 171 13.69 -12.52 48.15
CA ARG A 171 12.53 -11.61 48.08
C ARG A 171 12.79 -10.22 48.67
N GLY A 172 13.76 -10.12 49.56
CA GLY A 172 14.14 -8.84 50.16
C GLY A 172 15.49 -8.90 50.85
N PHE A 173 15.85 -7.83 51.51
CA PHE A 173 17.15 -7.66 52.14
C PHE A 173 17.11 -6.64 53.28
N TYR A 174 18.17 -6.67 54.08
CA TYR A 174 18.49 -5.66 55.09
C TYR A 174 19.76 -4.93 54.69
N LEU A 175 19.82 -3.61 55.00
CA LEU A 175 21.07 -2.86 55.05
C LEU A 175 21.55 -2.76 56.50
N ALA A 176 22.86 -2.79 56.69
CA ALA A 176 23.43 -2.61 58.00
C ALA A 176 24.66 -1.69 57.94
N PHE A 177 24.80 -0.89 58.95
CA PHE A 177 25.90 0.06 59.14
C PHE A 177 26.69 -0.36 60.37
N GLN A 178 27.98 -0.61 60.19
CA GLN A 178 28.84 -0.98 61.32
C GLN A 178 29.80 0.19 61.63
N ASP A 179 29.71 0.69 62.86
CA ASP A 179 30.68 1.61 63.40
C ASP A 179 31.78 0.85 64.12
N ILE A 180 33.02 1.21 63.83
CA ILE A 180 34.23 0.66 64.45
C ILE A 180 35.00 1.68 65.28
N GLY A 181 34.39 2.79 65.64
CA GLY A 181 34.97 3.84 66.48
C GLY A 181 35.05 5.21 65.83
N ALA A 182 34.11 5.56 64.98
CA ALA A 182 34.00 6.88 64.37
C ALA A 182 32.91 7.74 65.05
N CYS A 183 32.94 9.04 64.75
CA CYS A 183 31.89 9.97 65.15
C CYS A 183 31.03 10.32 63.94
N ILE A 184 29.89 9.65 63.78
CA ILE A 184 29.09 9.65 62.55
C ILE A 184 27.65 9.97 62.90
N ALA A 185 26.99 10.72 62.01
CA ALA A 185 25.55 10.84 61.95
C ALA A 185 25.04 10.41 60.57
N ILE A 186 24.20 9.38 60.51
CA ILE A 186 23.48 8.99 59.31
C ILE A 186 22.24 9.87 59.23
N VAL A 187 22.18 10.73 58.21
CA VAL A 187 21.13 11.74 58.00
C VAL A 187 19.98 11.20 57.15
N SER A 188 20.30 10.51 56.09
CA SER A 188 19.32 9.85 55.26
C SER A 188 19.87 8.65 54.49
N VAL A 189 19.01 7.69 54.25
CA VAL A 189 19.31 6.52 53.43
C VAL A 189 18.19 6.33 52.43
N ARG A 190 18.55 6.31 51.17
CA ARG A 190 17.63 6.02 50.08
C ARG A 190 18.10 4.76 49.35
N VAL A 191 17.21 3.79 49.24
CA VAL A 191 17.47 2.57 48.47
C VAL A 191 16.55 2.57 47.27
N TYR A 192 17.12 2.45 46.11
CA TYR A 192 16.38 2.52 44.86
C TYR A 192 16.94 1.57 43.81
N TYR A 193 16.12 1.26 42.85
CA TYR A 193 16.54 0.56 41.65
C TYR A 193 16.23 1.39 40.42
N LYS A 194 16.88 1.03 39.30
CA LYS A 194 16.69 1.70 38.01
C LYS A 194 15.84 0.85 37.11
N LYS A 195 15.04 1.49 36.31
CA LYS A 195 14.22 0.84 35.27
C LYS A 195 14.21 1.72 34.02
N CYS A 196 14.01 1.09 32.88
CA CYS A 196 13.65 1.81 31.67
C CYS A 196 12.15 2.04 31.68
N PRO A 197 11.68 3.29 31.54
CA PRO A 197 10.25 3.58 31.57
C PRO A 197 9.54 3.08 30.30
N ALA A 198 8.24 2.82 30.40
CA ALA A 198 7.43 2.52 29.23
C ALA A 198 7.45 3.71 28.28
N LEU A 199 7.60 3.46 27.00
CA LEU A 199 7.58 4.48 25.97
C LEU A 199 7.08 3.93 24.63
N VAL A 200 6.76 4.84 23.74
CA VAL A 200 6.45 4.53 22.33
C VAL A 200 7.53 5.13 21.46
N ARG A 201 8.13 4.32 20.61
CA ARG A 201 9.13 4.77 19.65
C ARG A 201 9.05 3.95 18.38
N ASN A 202 9.20 4.61 17.22
CA ASN A 202 9.09 3.98 15.91
C ASN A 202 7.77 3.20 15.76
N LEU A 203 6.67 3.79 16.26
CA LEU A 203 5.33 3.20 16.23
C LEU A 203 5.22 1.86 16.97
N ALA A 204 6.13 1.61 17.88
CA ALA A 204 6.09 0.44 18.76
C ALA A 204 6.05 0.87 20.21
N SER A 205 5.23 0.20 20.99
CA SER A 205 5.11 0.39 22.43
C SER A 205 6.03 -0.58 23.15
N PHE A 206 6.89 -0.06 24.03
CA PHE A 206 7.79 -0.84 24.87
C PHE A 206 7.36 -0.72 26.32
N SER A 207 7.17 -1.85 26.95
CA SER A 207 6.84 -1.90 28.37
C SER A 207 8.03 -1.48 29.22
N GLN A 208 7.76 -0.92 30.41
CA GLN A 208 8.80 -0.69 31.39
C GLN A 208 9.50 -2.00 31.75
N VAL A 209 10.79 -1.94 32.00
CA VAL A 209 11.59 -3.09 32.38
C VAL A 209 12.63 -2.70 33.42
N VAL A 210 12.85 -3.59 34.37
CA VAL A 210 13.89 -3.44 35.39
C VAL A 210 15.26 -3.75 34.78
N THR A 211 16.29 -3.02 35.20
CA THR A 211 17.66 -3.24 34.74
C THR A 211 18.18 -4.63 35.12
N GLY A 212 19.18 -5.12 34.41
CA GLY A 212 19.81 -6.41 34.67
C GLY A 212 20.64 -6.44 35.95
N ALA A 213 21.19 -7.62 36.25
CA ALA A 213 21.87 -7.90 37.51
C ALA A 213 23.24 -7.24 37.66
N ASP A 214 23.89 -6.90 36.57
CA ASP A 214 25.25 -6.32 36.61
C ASP A 214 25.38 -5.08 35.69
N SER A 215 26.51 -4.40 35.78
CA SER A 215 26.75 -3.13 35.07
C SER A 215 26.89 -3.28 33.55
N SER A 216 27.08 -4.47 33.04
CA SER A 216 27.22 -4.77 31.61
C SER A 216 25.96 -5.40 31.02
N SER A 217 24.95 -5.69 31.83
CA SER A 217 23.73 -6.33 31.38
C SER A 217 22.89 -5.41 30.52
N LEU A 218 22.43 -5.95 29.39
CA LEU A 218 21.41 -5.33 28.56
C LEU A 218 20.16 -6.19 28.57
N VAL A 219 19.02 -5.60 28.84
CA VAL A 219 17.74 -6.31 28.84
C VAL A 219 17.02 -6.03 27.52
N GLU A 220 16.82 -7.06 26.73
CA GLU A 220 16.06 -6.96 25.49
C GLU A 220 14.57 -6.90 25.75
N VAL A 221 13.89 -5.94 25.15
CA VAL A 221 12.43 -5.82 25.16
C VAL A 221 11.92 -5.75 23.74
N ARG A 222 11.00 -6.65 23.41
CA ARG A 222 10.28 -6.63 22.14
C ARG A 222 9.14 -5.62 22.24
N GLY A 223 9.04 -4.72 21.25
CA GLY A 223 7.94 -3.77 21.16
C GLY A 223 6.69 -4.39 20.54
N GLU A 224 5.55 -3.83 20.87
CA GLU A 224 4.28 -4.13 20.23
C GLU A 224 3.87 -2.95 19.37
N CYS A 225 3.49 -3.24 18.12
CA CYS A 225 3.05 -2.18 17.21
C CYS A 225 1.84 -1.45 17.78
N VAL A 226 1.82 -0.14 17.68
CA VAL A 226 0.68 0.67 18.06
C VAL A 226 -0.54 0.35 17.21
N ARG A 227 -1.71 0.74 17.66
CA ARG A 227 -2.96 0.51 16.93
C ARG A 227 -2.86 1.05 15.50
N HIS A 228 -3.36 0.30 14.54
CA HIS A 228 -3.33 0.62 13.10
C HIS A 228 -1.91 0.71 12.51
N SER A 229 -0.99 -0.04 13.09
CA SER A 229 0.34 -0.23 12.54
C SER A 229 0.68 -1.70 12.46
N GLU A 230 1.72 -2.03 11.72
CA GLU A 230 2.19 -3.39 11.53
C GLU A 230 3.71 -3.44 11.50
N GLU A 231 4.28 -4.59 11.83
CA GLU A 231 5.73 -4.76 11.82
C GLU A 231 6.28 -4.70 10.41
N ARG A 232 7.25 -3.83 10.20
CA ARG A 232 8.13 -3.87 9.04
C ARG A 232 9.32 -4.76 9.34
N ASP A 233 9.97 -4.48 10.48
CA ASP A 233 11.00 -5.31 11.10
C ASP A 233 10.64 -5.46 12.57
N THR A 234 10.99 -6.58 13.19
CA THR A 234 10.69 -6.80 14.60
C THR A 234 11.23 -5.67 15.47
N PRO A 235 10.37 -4.89 16.15
CA PRO A 235 10.82 -3.78 16.98
C PRO A 235 11.41 -4.29 18.28
N LYS A 236 12.62 -3.86 18.59
CA LYS A 236 13.36 -4.21 19.81
C LYS A 236 14.07 -3.01 20.36
N MET A 237 14.18 -2.94 21.68
CA MET A 237 15.03 -2.01 22.38
C MET A 237 15.76 -2.73 23.51
N TYR A 238 16.91 -2.21 23.89
CA TYR A 238 17.71 -2.73 24.99
C TYR A 238 17.74 -1.71 26.12
N CYS A 239 17.42 -2.18 27.33
CA CYS A 239 17.54 -1.38 28.53
C CYS A 239 18.96 -1.53 29.10
N SER A 240 19.68 -0.41 29.24
CA SER A 240 21.01 -0.42 29.84
C SER A 240 20.95 -0.59 31.36
N ALA A 241 22.07 -0.93 31.94
CA ALA A 241 22.20 -1.01 33.41
C ALA A 241 21.92 0.32 34.12
N GLU A 242 22.02 1.43 33.43
CA GLU A 242 21.75 2.79 33.96
C GLU A 242 20.27 3.20 33.87
N GLY A 243 19.41 2.33 33.40
CA GLY A 243 17.97 2.63 33.24
C GLY A 243 17.65 3.48 32.01
N GLU A 244 18.48 3.45 31.02
CA GLU A 244 18.33 4.18 29.77
C GLU A 244 18.08 3.25 28.62
N TRP A 245 17.13 3.62 27.77
CA TRP A 245 16.90 2.91 26.53
C TRP A 245 17.99 3.22 25.51
N LEU A 246 18.52 2.18 24.89
CA LEU A 246 19.45 2.30 23.78
C LEU A 246 18.68 2.49 22.45
N VAL A 247 19.44 2.69 21.36
CA VAL A 247 18.86 2.92 20.04
C VAL A 247 17.94 1.77 19.64
N PRO A 248 16.72 2.04 19.16
CA PRO A 248 15.78 1.02 18.74
C PRO A 248 16.26 0.29 17.48
N ILE A 249 15.96 -1.00 17.42
CA ILE A 249 16.18 -1.86 16.25
C ILE A 249 14.80 -2.25 15.70
N GLY A 250 14.64 -2.16 14.39
CA GLY A 250 13.35 -2.42 13.76
C GLY A 250 12.34 -1.32 13.98
N LYS A 251 11.22 -1.44 13.32
CA LYS A 251 10.12 -0.48 13.42
C LYS A 251 8.80 -1.05 12.96
N CYS A 252 7.73 -0.44 13.41
CA CYS A 252 6.40 -0.60 12.85
C CYS A 252 6.12 0.53 11.87
N VAL A 253 5.22 0.29 10.95
CA VAL A 253 4.74 1.27 9.98
C VAL A 253 3.22 1.33 10.04
N CYS A 254 2.64 2.47 9.74
CA CYS A 254 1.19 2.60 9.70
C CYS A 254 0.61 1.75 8.58
N SER A 255 -0.48 1.06 8.88
CA SER A 255 -1.24 0.24 7.94
C SER A 255 -1.86 1.09 6.82
N ALA A 256 -2.33 0.41 5.77
CA ALA A 256 -3.09 1.08 4.72
C ALA A 256 -4.27 1.87 5.31
N GLY A 257 -4.47 3.07 4.82
CA GLY A 257 -5.50 3.98 5.33
C GLY A 257 -5.09 4.83 6.53
N TYR A 258 -3.87 4.67 7.04
CA TYR A 258 -3.37 5.39 8.21
C TYR A 258 -2.01 6.01 7.94
N GLN A 259 -1.76 7.15 8.55
CA GLN A 259 -0.49 7.86 8.48
C GLN A 259 0.06 8.16 9.86
N GLU A 260 1.37 8.28 9.95
CA GLU A 260 2.04 8.60 11.20
C GLU A 260 1.82 10.06 11.60
N GLN A 261 1.43 10.25 12.85
CA GLN A 261 1.36 11.56 13.49
C GLN A 261 1.74 11.39 14.96
N ARG A 262 2.89 11.93 15.39
CA ARG A 262 3.36 11.93 16.79
C ARG A 262 3.34 10.54 17.42
N ASP A 263 4.07 9.58 16.82
CA ASP A 263 4.17 8.20 17.29
C ASP A 263 2.83 7.44 17.37
N SER A 264 1.86 7.86 16.60
CA SER A 264 0.58 7.17 16.44
C SER A 264 0.17 7.12 14.99
N CYS A 265 -0.70 6.18 14.64
CA CYS A 265 -1.27 6.08 13.32
C CYS A 265 -2.68 6.66 13.33
N VAL A 266 -2.90 7.72 12.57
CA VAL A 266 -4.19 8.38 12.43
C VAL A 266 -4.79 8.07 11.06
N ALA A 267 -6.11 7.93 11.02
CA ALA A 267 -6.84 7.66 9.79
C ALA A 267 -6.63 8.77 8.76
N CYS A 268 -6.52 8.39 7.49
CA CYS A 268 -6.59 9.34 6.40
C CYS A 268 -7.92 10.10 6.45
N GLU A 269 -7.88 11.39 6.23
CA GLU A 269 -9.08 12.21 6.20
C GLU A 269 -9.86 12.01 4.90
N LEU A 270 -11.08 12.54 4.87
CA LEU A 270 -11.92 12.55 3.66
C LEU A 270 -11.17 13.21 2.51
N GLY A 271 -11.22 12.60 1.34
CA GLY A 271 -10.48 13.06 0.17
C GLY A 271 -9.02 12.60 0.10
N PHE A 272 -8.57 11.80 1.07
CA PHE A 272 -7.23 11.24 1.12
C PHE A 272 -7.27 9.72 1.26
N TYR A 273 -6.20 9.06 0.84
CA TYR A 273 -6.06 7.61 0.89
C TYR A 273 -4.62 7.18 1.08
N LYS A 274 -4.42 5.96 1.51
CA LYS A 274 -3.12 5.29 1.56
C LYS A 274 -3.32 3.82 1.21
N SER A 275 -2.78 3.38 0.09
CA SER A 275 -3.07 2.07 -0.48
C SER A 275 -2.30 0.92 0.13
N ALA A 276 -1.15 1.19 0.72
CA ALA A 276 -0.28 0.16 1.25
C ALA A 276 0.32 0.58 2.58
N PRO A 277 0.67 -0.37 3.47
CA PRO A 277 1.43 -0.07 4.67
C PRO A 277 2.78 0.55 4.33
N GLY A 278 3.24 1.47 5.16
CA GLY A 278 4.54 2.10 4.98
C GLY A 278 4.66 3.46 5.65
N ASP A 279 5.79 4.10 5.44
CA ASP A 279 6.14 5.41 6.01
C ASP A 279 5.49 6.59 5.28
N GLN A 280 4.91 6.34 4.11
CA GLN A 280 4.29 7.40 3.31
C GLN A 280 3.07 7.98 4.03
N LEU A 281 2.85 9.26 3.81
CA LEU A 281 1.65 9.95 4.28
C LEU A 281 0.45 9.63 3.39
N CYS A 282 -0.75 9.91 3.88
CA CYS A 282 -1.96 9.85 3.07
C CYS A 282 -1.84 10.80 1.87
N ALA A 283 -2.15 10.29 0.70
CA ALA A 283 -2.15 11.06 -0.54
C ALA A 283 -3.54 11.55 -0.86
N LYS A 284 -3.62 12.69 -1.53
CA LYS A 284 -4.90 13.19 -2.05
C LYS A 284 -5.45 12.23 -3.10
N CYS A 285 -6.76 12.02 -3.10
CA CYS A 285 -7.41 11.19 -4.09
C CYS A 285 -7.02 11.62 -5.51
N PRO A 286 -6.72 10.67 -6.40
CA PRO A 286 -6.43 10.97 -7.80
C PRO A 286 -7.60 11.68 -8.48
N LEU A 287 -7.32 12.31 -9.61
CA LEU A 287 -8.32 13.02 -10.37
C LEU A 287 -9.53 12.12 -10.71
N HIS A 288 -10.72 12.67 -10.65
CA HIS A 288 -11.99 11.97 -10.88
C HIS A 288 -12.24 10.81 -9.89
N SER A 289 -11.75 10.95 -8.69
CA SER A 289 -12.01 10.02 -7.60
C SER A 289 -12.22 10.75 -6.28
N TYR A 290 -12.80 10.05 -5.32
CA TYR A 290 -13.12 10.61 -3.99
C TYR A 290 -13.08 9.51 -2.92
N SER A 291 -13.01 9.92 -1.68
CA SER A 291 -13.21 9.04 -0.53
C SER A 291 -14.35 9.58 0.34
N GLU A 292 -15.29 8.72 0.68
CA GLU A 292 -16.46 9.06 1.52
C GLU A 292 -16.23 8.80 3.00
N SER A 293 -15.20 8.03 3.33
CA SER A 293 -14.91 7.61 4.69
C SER A 293 -13.47 7.91 5.04
N ARG A 294 -13.21 8.05 6.32
CA ARG A 294 -11.85 8.12 6.84
C ARG A 294 -11.16 6.75 6.70
N ALA A 295 -9.85 6.75 6.77
CA ALA A 295 -9.04 5.53 6.63
C ALA A 295 -9.20 4.83 5.28
N ALA A 296 -9.44 5.56 4.22
CA ALA A 296 -9.59 5.00 2.89
C ALA A 296 -8.26 4.40 2.39
N GLN A 297 -8.35 3.17 1.89
CA GLN A 297 -7.23 2.50 1.25
C GLN A 297 -7.19 2.75 -0.26
N VAL A 298 -8.32 3.07 -0.81
CA VAL A 298 -8.50 3.37 -2.23
C VAL A 298 -9.59 4.42 -2.38
N CYS A 299 -9.43 5.31 -3.35
CA CYS A 299 -10.46 6.28 -3.70
C CYS A 299 -11.43 5.67 -4.71
N ARG A 300 -12.72 5.90 -4.51
CA ARG A 300 -13.76 5.47 -5.45
C ARG A 300 -13.80 6.43 -6.64
N CYS A 301 -14.04 5.88 -7.82
CA CYS A 301 -14.20 6.70 -9.01
C CYS A 301 -15.52 7.48 -8.99
N ASP A 302 -15.49 8.69 -9.51
CA ASP A 302 -16.68 9.50 -9.76
C ASP A 302 -17.63 8.75 -10.71
N SER A 303 -18.89 9.15 -10.73
CA SER A 303 -19.88 8.60 -11.65
C SER A 303 -19.38 8.68 -13.10
N SER A 304 -19.53 7.61 -13.85
CA SER A 304 -19.07 7.48 -15.26
C SER A 304 -17.54 7.50 -15.45
N TYR A 305 -16.78 7.36 -14.38
CA TYR A 305 -15.35 7.15 -14.42
C TYR A 305 -14.99 5.79 -13.84
N TYR A 306 -13.91 5.21 -14.31
CA TYR A 306 -13.55 3.84 -14.00
C TYR A 306 -12.05 3.69 -13.82
N ARG A 307 -11.64 2.63 -13.15
CA ARG A 307 -10.25 2.23 -13.03
C ARG A 307 -10.11 0.80 -13.52
N ALA A 308 -9.17 0.58 -14.44
CA ALA A 308 -8.87 -0.75 -14.95
C ALA A 308 -8.20 -1.61 -13.87
N ALA A 309 -8.30 -2.93 -13.99
CA ALA A 309 -7.69 -3.85 -13.02
C ALA A 309 -6.17 -3.70 -12.90
N GLN A 310 -5.51 -3.30 -13.98
CA GLN A 310 -4.05 -3.08 -14.00
C GLN A 310 -3.64 -1.69 -13.54
N ASP A 311 -4.58 -0.76 -13.41
CA ASP A 311 -4.27 0.58 -12.96
C ASP A 311 -3.91 0.58 -11.48
N PRO A 312 -2.84 1.27 -11.07
CA PRO A 312 -2.51 1.40 -9.65
C PRO A 312 -3.54 2.27 -8.94
N PRO A 313 -3.71 2.13 -7.62
CA PRO A 313 -4.63 2.97 -6.85
C PRO A 313 -4.33 4.47 -6.94
N SER A 314 -3.10 4.84 -7.31
CA SER A 314 -2.67 6.23 -7.53
C SER A 314 -3.06 6.79 -8.89
N ALA A 315 -3.53 5.95 -9.80
CA ALA A 315 -3.97 6.40 -11.11
C ALA A 315 -5.29 7.15 -11.03
N ALA A 316 -5.42 8.20 -11.82
CA ALA A 316 -6.70 8.89 -12.01
C ALA A 316 -7.75 7.92 -12.55
N CYS A 317 -9.00 8.12 -12.18
CA CYS A 317 -10.11 7.41 -12.80
C CYS A 317 -10.34 7.97 -14.21
N THR A 318 -10.65 7.10 -15.12
CA THR A 318 -10.74 7.39 -16.55
C THR A 318 -12.10 6.93 -17.09
N ARG A 319 -12.41 7.34 -18.29
CA ARG A 319 -13.68 7.02 -18.94
C ARG A 319 -13.46 6.48 -20.35
N PRO A 320 -14.46 5.84 -20.95
CA PRO A 320 -14.38 5.44 -22.34
C PRO A 320 -14.13 6.63 -23.27
N PRO A 321 -13.45 6.43 -24.39
CA PRO A 321 -13.21 7.49 -25.34
C PRO A 321 -14.49 7.89 -26.10
N SER A 322 -14.47 9.07 -26.69
CA SER A 322 -15.48 9.46 -27.67
C SER A 322 -15.31 8.65 -28.97
N ALA A 323 -16.29 8.75 -29.87
CA ALA A 323 -16.18 8.11 -31.17
C ALA A 323 -14.96 8.63 -31.96
N PRO A 324 -14.35 7.81 -32.82
CA PRO A 324 -13.36 8.28 -33.76
C PRO A 324 -13.93 9.39 -34.65
N VAL A 325 -13.07 10.23 -35.17
CA VAL A 325 -13.46 11.34 -36.03
C VAL A 325 -12.85 11.19 -37.43
N ASN A 326 -13.41 11.90 -38.39
CA ASN A 326 -12.91 11.94 -39.78
C ASN A 326 -12.84 10.56 -40.42
N LEU A 327 -13.86 9.71 -40.19
CA LEU A 327 -13.95 8.42 -40.84
C LEU A 327 -14.21 8.61 -42.34
N VAL A 328 -13.30 8.12 -43.13
CA VAL A 328 -13.35 8.15 -44.60
C VAL A 328 -13.22 6.76 -45.16
N SER A 329 -13.78 6.55 -46.30
CA SER A 329 -13.74 5.28 -47.03
C SER A 329 -13.22 5.44 -48.45
N SER A 330 -12.53 4.43 -48.96
CA SER A 330 -12.11 4.33 -50.33
C SER A 330 -12.45 2.94 -50.84
N VAL A 331 -13.38 2.88 -51.79
CA VAL A 331 -13.88 1.62 -52.35
C VAL A 331 -13.06 1.26 -53.58
N ASN A 332 -12.59 0.02 -53.65
CA ASN A 332 -11.90 -0.54 -54.79
C ASN A 332 -12.49 -1.92 -55.07
N GLY A 333 -13.38 -2.00 -56.10
CA GLY A 333 -14.06 -3.25 -56.44
C GLY A 333 -14.91 -3.76 -55.30
N THR A 334 -14.57 -4.93 -54.78
CA THR A 334 -15.22 -5.58 -53.63
C THR A 334 -14.44 -5.45 -52.34
N SER A 335 -13.56 -4.48 -52.26
CA SER A 335 -12.83 -4.14 -51.04
C SER A 335 -13.01 -2.65 -50.72
N VAL A 336 -12.81 -2.31 -49.44
CA VAL A 336 -12.86 -0.93 -48.95
C VAL A 336 -11.73 -0.72 -47.99
N THR A 337 -11.09 0.44 -48.09
CA THR A 337 -10.14 0.91 -47.07
C THR A 337 -10.82 1.98 -46.23
N LEU A 338 -10.82 1.78 -44.94
CA LEU A 338 -11.35 2.72 -43.95
C LEU A 338 -10.18 3.38 -43.23
N GLU A 339 -10.26 4.69 -43.11
CA GLU A 339 -9.29 5.48 -42.33
C GLU A 339 -10.04 6.47 -41.44
N TRP A 340 -9.51 6.72 -40.27
CA TRP A 340 -10.12 7.65 -39.32
C TRP A 340 -9.05 8.33 -38.50
N ALA A 341 -9.44 9.30 -37.72
CA ALA A 341 -8.59 9.95 -36.74
C ALA A 341 -8.95 9.52 -35.32
N PRO A 342 -7.99 9.58 -34.39
CA PRO A 342 -8.25 9.26 -32.98
C PRO A 342 -9.40 10.09 -32.40
N PRO A 343 -10.09 9.59 -31.35
CA PRO A 343 -11.16 10.35 -30.72
C PRO A 343 -10.62 11.66 -30.14
N LEU A 344 -11.43 12.71 -30.17
CA LEU A 344 -11.09 14.00 -29.57
C LEU A 344 -10.94 13.90 -28.05
N ASP A 345 -11.76 13.06 -27.43
CA ASP A 345 -11.67 12.73 -26.01
C ASP A 345 -11.24 11.26 -25.87
N LYS A 346 -10.02 11.07 -25.41
CA LYS A 346 -9.47 9.73 -25.16
C LYS A 346 -9.88 9.15 -23.79
N GLY A 347 -10.66 9.89 -23.03
CA GLY A 347 -11.09 9.48 -21.70
C GLY A 347 -10.02 9.57 -20.63
N GLY A 348 -8.89 10.22 -20.92
CA GLY A 348 -7.75 10.34 -20.01
C GLY A 348 -6.76 9.16 -20.11
N ARG A 349 -6.86 8.34 -21.15
CA ARG A 349 -5.99 7.17 -21.38
C ARG A 349 -5.27 7.26 -22.71
N THR A 350 -4.23 6.47 -22.84
CA THR A 350 -3.41 6.39 -24.08
C THR A 350 -3.55 5.04 -24.78
N ASP A 351 -4.19 4.07 -24.17
CA ASP A 351 -4.36 2.69 -24.67
C ASP A 351 -5.58 2.57 -25.60
N ILE A 352 -5.68 3.47 -26.55
CA ILE A 352 -6.81 3.50 -27.51
C ILE A 352 -6.66 2.39 -28.53
N MET A 353 -7.73 1.64 -28.71
CA MET A 353 -7.91 0.63 -29.75
C MET A 353 -9.24 0.86 -30.44
N TYR A 354 -9.43 0.19 -31.58
CA TYR A 354 -10.62 0.35 -32.38
C TYR A 354 -11.27 -0.99 -32.69
N ASN A 355 -12.58 -0.99 -32.71
CA ASN A 355 -13.40 -2.14 -33.13
C ASN A 355 -14.29 -1.70 -34.27
N VAL A 356 -14.46 -2.58 -35.27
CA VAL A 356 -15.26 -2.29 -36.45
C VAL A 356 -16.39 -3.29 -36.55
N VAL A 357 -17.59 -2.78 -36.73
CA VAL A 357 -18.79 -3.57 -37.02
C VAL A 357 -19.15 -3.39 -38.48
N CYS A 358 -19.33 -4.50 -39.20
CA CYS A 358 -19.78 -4.52 -40.58
C CYS A 358 -21.23 -4.96 -40.64
N ARG A 359 -22.05 -4.20 -41.36
CA ARG A 359 -23.42 -4.57 -41.69
C ARG A 359 -23.66 -4.39 -43.17
N HIS A 360 -24.36 -5.34 -43.79
CA HIS A 360 -24.88 -5.17 -45.15
C HIS A 360 -26.35 -4.72 -45.05
N CYS A 361 -26.71 -3.79 -45.91
CA CYS A 361 -27.99 -3.12 -45.84
C CYS A 361 -28.77 -3.20 -47.12
N THR A 362 -30.09 -3.13 -47.02
CA THR A 362 -30.97 -2.94 -48.19
C THR A 362 -30.68 -1.59 -48.88
N TRP A 363 -31.12 -1.44 -50.11
CA TRP A 363 -30.86 -0.22 -50.89
C TRP A 363 -31.45 1.06 -50.27
N ASP A 364 -32.49 0.92 -49.50
CA ASP A 364 -33.10 2.01 -48.75
C ASP A 364 -32.45 2.24 -47.38
N LEU A 365 -31.40 1.45 -47.03
CA LEU A 365 -30.73 1.45 -45.71
C LEU A 365 -31.69 1.18 -44.53
N GLY A 366 -32.91 0.75 -44.81
CA GLY A 366 -33.95 0.51 -43.77
C GLY A 366 -33.73 -0.78 -42.98
N GLN A 367 -33.08 -1.76 -43.56
CA GLN A 367 -32.77 -3.03 -42.91
C GLN A 367 -31.30 -3.38 -43.10
N CYS A 368 -30.63 -3.62 -42.00
CA CYS A 368 -29.22 -4.01 -41.99
C CYS A 368 -29.01 -5.28 -41.18
N GLU A 369 -28.26 -6.20 -41.72
CA GLU A 369 -27.87 -7.45 -41.06
C GLU A 369 -26.35 -7.51 -40.88
N ALA A 370 -25.89 -8.26 -39.90
CA ALA A 370 -24.47 -8.49 -39.72
C ALA A 370 -23.84 -9.12 -40.96
N CYS A 371 -22.63 -8.67 -41.31
CA CYS A 371 -21.89 -9.27 -42.40
C CYS A 371 -21.55 -10.72 -42.10
N GLY A 372 -21.55 -11.55 -43.16
CA GLY A 372 -21.24 -12.99 -43.05
C GLY A 372 -19.76 -13.25 -42.72
N SER A 373 -19.49 -14.54 -42.49
CA SER A 373 -18.15 -15.00 -42.07
C SER A 373 -17.10 -15.00 -43.15
N GLY A 374 -17.48 -14.79 -44.44
CA GLY A 374 -16.55 -14.79 -45.58
C GLY A 374 -15.76 -13.51 -45.75
N ILE A 375 -15.98 -12.50 -44.93
CA ILE A 375 -15.34 -11.20 -45.04
C ILE A 375 -13.95 -11.24 -44.40
N ARG A 376 -12.98 -10.66 -45.09
CA ARG A 376 -11.61 -10.58 -44.63
C ARG A 376 -11.29 -9.18 -44.13
N TYR A 377 -10.80 -9.08 -42.90
CA TYR A 377 -10.35 -7.84 -42.28
C TYR A 377 -8.83 -7.83 -42.16
N VAL A 378 -8.17 -6.80 -42.66
CA VAL A 378 -6.70 -6.69 -42.64
C VAL A 378 -6.33 -5.37 -41.95
N PRO A 379 -5.61 -5.42 -40.83
CA PRO A 379 -5.01 -6.61 -40.18
C PRO A 379 -6.02 -7.47 -39.39
N GLN A 380 -7.09 -6.88 -38.81
CA GLN A 380 -8.09 -7.57 -38.00
C GLN A 380 -9.33 -6.67 -37.79
N GLN A 381 -10.42 -7.26 -37.36
CA GLN A 381 -11.67 -6.53 -37.13
C GLN A 381 -11.71 -5.84 -35.75
N MET A 382 -11.18 -6.49 -34.73
CA MET A 382 -11.26 -6.06 -33.33
C MET A 382 -9.90 -5.74 -32.77
N SER A 383 -9.85 -4.86 -31.79
CA SER A 383 -8.61 -4.47 -31.10
C SER A 383 -7.53 -3.92 -32.05
N LEU A 384 -7.93 -3.10 -32.98
CA LEU A 384 -7.03 -2.45 -33.91
C LEU A 384 -6.21 -1.38 -33.19
N GLY A 385 -4.89 -1.47 -33.30
CA GLY A 385 -3.97 -0.45 -32.79
C GLY A 385 -3.77 0.72 -33.76
N GLN A 386 -4.14 0.55 -35.01
CA GLN A 386 -4.00 1.55 -36.07
C GLN A 386 -5.37 2.11 -36.48
N ALA A 387 -5.38 3.34 -36.92
CA ALA A 387 -6.60 4.03 -37.35
C ALA A 387 -6.91 3.77 -38.84
N ALA A 388 -6.73 2.55 -39.27
CA ALA A 388 -6.96 2.13 -40.66
C ALA A 388 -7.31 0.64 -40.71
N LEU A 389 -8.15 0.28 -41.67
CA LEU A 389 -8.59 -1.10 -41.88
C LEU A 389 -8.91 -1.30 -43.35
N THR A 390 -8.48 -2.43 -43.93
CA THR A 390 -8.93 -2.89 -45.22
C THR A 390 -9.90 -4.05 -45.07
N VAL A 391 -11.07 -3.93 -45.63
CA VAL A 391 -12.10 -4.97 -45.64
C VAL A 391 -12.23 -5.51 -47.05
N ALA A 392 -12.01 -6.80 -47.20
CA ALA A 392 -12.03 -7.49 -48.50
C ALA A 392 -13.07 -8.60 -48.53
N ASN A 393 -13.28 -9.18 -49.71
CA ASN A 393 -14.27 -10.22 -49.96
C ASN A 393 -15.71 -9.77 -49.72
N LEU A 394 -15.99 -8.50 -49.91
CA LEU A 394 -17.34 -7.96 -49.91
C LEU A 394 -18.06 -8.40 -51.19
N MET A 395 -19.35 -8.40 -51.18
CA MET A 395 -20.16 -8.65 -52.36
C MET A 395 -20.15 -7.41 -53.27
N ALA A 396 -20.14 -7.63 -54.56
CA ALA A 396 -20.21 -6.54 -55.54
C ALA A 396 -21.61 -5.90 -55.56
N HIS A 397 -21.64 -4.59 -55.82
CA HIS A 397 -22.86 -3.80 -55.93
C HIS A 397 -23.82 -4.00 -54.74
N MET A 398 -23.25 -3.86 -53.52
CA MET A 398 -23.96 -4.06 -52.24
C MET A 398 -23.72 -2.87 -51.33
N ASN A 399 -24.73 -2.49 -50.55
CA ASN A 399 -24.60 -1.47 -49.52
C ASN A 399 -24.09 -2.08 -48.24
N TYR A 400 -23.04 -1.45 -47.69
CA TYR A 400 -22.48 -1.79 -46.41
C TYR A 400 -22.44 -0.57 -45.50
N SER A 401 -22.65 -0.81 -44.23
CA SER A 401 -22.48 0.19 -43.19
C SER A 401 -21.38 -0.27 -42.22
N PHE A 402 -20.35 0.54 -42.08
CA PHE A 402 -19.24 0.27 -41.16
C PHE A 402 -19.33 1.22 -39.97
N TRP A 403 -19.27 0.62 -38.81
CA TRP A 403 -19.37 1.30 -37.52
C TRP A 403 -18.07 1.11 -36.79
N VAL A 404 -17.36 2.22 -36.50
CA VAL A 404 -16.07 2.20 -35.83
C VAL A 404 -16.22 2.81 -34.46
N GLU A 405 -15.85 2.05 -33.44
CA GLU A 405 -15.74 2.55 -32.08
C GLU A 405 -14.29 2.62 -31.62
N ALA A 406 -13.99 3.63 -30.83
CA ALA A 406 -12.75 3.67 -30.06
C ALA A 406 -13.01 3.09 -28.68
N VAL A 407 -12.09 2.28 -28.19
CA VAL A 407 -12.14 1.67 -26.86
C VAL A 407 -10.81 1.89 -26.15
N ASN A 408 -10.85 1.90 -24.83
CA ASN A 408 -9.67 1.94 -23.99
C ASN A 408 -9.77 0.89 -22.87
N GLY A 409 -8.85 0.91 -21.92
CA GLY A 409 -8.78 -0.08 -20.85
C GLY A 409 -9.99 -0.13 -19.92
N VAL A 410 -10.88 0.87 -19.94
CA VAL A 410 -12.07 0.92 -19.08
C VAL A 410 -13.39 0.84 -19.84
N SER A 411 -13.36 0.74 -21.16
CA SER A 411 -14.58 0.71 -21.98
C SER A 411 -15.51 -0.44 -21.63
N HIS A 412 -14.98 -1.60 -21.27
CA HIS A 412 -15.75 -2.79 -20.88
C HIS A 412 -16.47 -2.63 -19.54
N LEU A 413 -16.08 -1.66 -18.72
CA LEU A 413 -16.70 -1.38 -17.41
C LEU A 413 -17.90 -0.45 -17.52
N SER A 414 -18.01 0.28 -18.64
CA SER A 414 -19.08 1.26 -18.84
C SER A 414 -20.37 0.57 -19.23
N LEU A 415 -21.47 1.05 -18.64
CA LEU A 415 -22.84 0.65 -18.99
C LEU A 415 -23.48 1.62 -19.99
N GLU A 416 -22.79 2.69 -20.35
CA GLU A 416 -23.28 3.67 -21.31
C GLU A 416 -23.31 3.07 -22.73
N PRO A 417 -24.24 3.56 -23.60
CA PRO A 417 -24.28 3.14 -24.99
C PRO A 417 -22.96 3.40 -25.71
N LYS A 418 -22.57 2.46 -26.55
CA LYS A 418 -21.36 2.59 -27.37
C LYS A 418 -21.54 3.75 -28.37
N ARG A 419 -20.44 4.46 -28.63
CA ARG A 419 -20.41 5.58 -29.57
C ARG A 419 -19.61 5.18 -30.79
N PHE A 420 -20.22 5.30 -31.96
CA PHE A 420 -19.64 4.91 -33.22
C PHE A 420 -19.48 6.10 -34.17
N ALA A 421 -18.43 6.06 -34.98
CA ALA A 421 -18.39 6.77 -36.24
C ALA A 421 -18.94 5.81 -37.29
N VAL A 422 -19.77 6.31 -38.16
CA VAL A 422 -20.48 5.48 -39.15
C VAL A 422 -20.16 5.98 -40.57
N VAL A 423 -19.90 5.06 -41.48
CA VAL A 423 -19.78 5.35 -42.90
C VAL A 423 -20.57 4.30 -43.68
N ASN A 424 -21.35 4.76 -44.66
CA ASN A 424 -22.08 3.92 -45.57
C ASN A 424 -21.37 3.92 -46.92
N ILE A 425 -21.21 2.74 -47.48
CA ILE A 425 -20.55 2.55 -48.78
C ILE A 425 -21.40 1.66 -49.67
N THR A 426 -21.16 1.78 -50.98
CA THR A 426 -21.65 0.83 -51.97
C THR A 426 -20.47 0.28 -52.71
N THR A 427 -20.32 -1.04 -52.74
CA THR A 427 -19.25 -1.68 -53.51
C THR A 427 -19.48 -1.50 -55.01
N ASN A 428 -18.39 -1.54 -55.78
CA ASN A 428 -18.45 -1.38 -57.21
C ASN A 428 -19.16 -2.60 -57.85
N GLN A 429 -19.75 -2.35 -59.01
CA GLN A 429 -20.24 -3.44 -59.81
C GLN A 429 -19.09 -4.31 -60.32
N ALA A 430 -19.36 -5.59 -60.49
CA ALA A 430 -18.43 -6.55 -61.05
C ALA A 430 -19.14 -7.31 -62.18
N ALA A 431 -18.39 -8.10 -62.94
CA ALA A 431 -18.96 -9.00 -63.92
C ALA A 431 -19.93 -10.00 -63.23
N PRO A 432 -21.09 -10.29 -63.84
CA PRO A 432 -22.01 -11.22 -63.26
C PRO A 432 -21.47 -12.65 -63.22
N SER A 433 -22.05 -13.49 -62.37
CA SER A 433 -21.81 -14.93 -62.37
C SER A 433 -22.35 -15.57 -63.64
N GLN A 434 -22.02 -16.84 -63.86
CA GLN A 434 -22.47 -17.61 -65.00
C GLN A 434 -24.01 -17.72 -64.98
N VAL A 435 -24.64 -17.52 -66.15
CA VAL A 435 -26.05 -17.77 -66.31
C VAL A 435 -26.33 -19.27 -66.17
N VAL A 436 -27.32 -19.60 -65.38
CA VAL A 436 -27.73 -20.98 -65.10
C VAL A 436 -29.09 -21.28 -65.70
N VAL A 437 -29.41 -22.55 -65.82
CA VAL A 437 -30.74 -23.04 -66.27
C VAL A 437 -31.07 -22.54 -67.69
N LEU A 438 -30.10 -22.59 -68.63
CA LEU A 438 -30.39 -22.36 -70.05
C LEU A 438 -31.15 -23.56 -70.60
N ARG A 439 -32.31 -23.28 -71.18
CA ARG A 439 -33.18 -24.31 -71.78
C ARG A 439 -33.83 -23.78 -73.04
N GLN A 440 -34.13 -24.70 -73.96
CA GLN A 440 -34.95 -24.35 -75.10
C GLN A 440 -36.44 -24.38 -74.71
N GLU A 441 -37.21 -23.43 -75.20
CA GLU A 441 -38.64 -23.37 -75.04
C GLU A 441 -39.36 -23.82 -76.29
N ASN A 442 -38.90 -23.37 -77.45
CA ASN A 442 -39.57 -23.68 -78.73
C ASN A 442 -38.52 -23.80 -79.80
N THR A 443 -38.71 -24.72 -80.72
CA THR A 443 -37.83 -24.96 -81.88
C THR A 443 -38.66 -25.00 -83.19
N GLY A 444 -38.33 -24.10 -84.12
CA GLY A 444 -38.86 -24.04 -85.41
C GLY A 444 -37.86 -24.56 -86.50
N GLN A 445 -38.22 -24.43 -87.74
CA GLN A 445 -37.36 -24.79 -88.89
C GLN A 445 -36.12 -23.84 -88.95
N ASN A 446 -36.37 -22.56 -88.65
CA ASN A 446 -35.35 -21.52 -88.86
C ASN A 446 -35.10 -20.71 -87.59
N SER A 447 -35.69 -21.12 -86.43
CA SER A 447 -35.61 -20.39 -85.21
C SER A 447 -35.56 -21.30 -83.95
N VAL A 448 -34.93 -20.82 -82.93
CA VAL A 448 -34.90 -21.45 -81.57
C VAL A 448 -35.18 -20.38 -80.54
N THR A 449 -36.10 -20.63 -79.63
CA THR A 449 -36.36 -19.76 -78.49
C THR A 449 -35.72 -20.36 -77.26
N LEU A 450 -34.96 -19.57 -76.55
CA LEU A 450 -34.21 -19.92 -75.35
C LEU A 450 -34.78 -19.16 -74.19
N LEU A 451 -34.79 -19.81 -73.00
CA LEU A 451 -35.09 -19.22 -71.73
C LEU A 451 -33.96 -19.50 -70.76
N TRP A 452 -33.67 -18.55 -69.90
CA TRP A 452 -32.68 -18.68 -68.83
C TRP A 452 -33.12 -17.92 -67.61
N HIS A 453 -32.40 -18.11 -66.49
CA HIS A 453 -32.58 -17.35 -65.28
C HIS A 453 -31.49 -16.31 -65.13
N GLU A 454 -31.75 -15.25 -64.40
CA GLU A 454 -30.74 -14.30 -64.04
C GLU A 454 -29.58 -15.01 -63.33
N PRO A 455 -28.33 -14.51 -63.43
CA PRO A 455 -27.21 -15.03 -62.65
C PRO A 455 -27.53 -15.02 -61.18
N ASP A 456 -27.13 -16.04 -60.42
CA ASP A 456 -27.31 -16.09 -58.97
C ASP A 456 -26.61 -14.91 -58.27
N GLN A 457 -25.52 -14.45 -58.84
CA GLN A 457 -24.80 -13.26 -58.40
C GLN A 457 -24.70 -12.28 -59.57
N PRO A 458 -25.66 -11.35 -59.67
CA PRO A 458 -25.64 -10.35 -60.74
C PRO A 458 -24.43 -9.41 -60.66
N ASN A 459 -23.93 -9.15 -59.43
CA ASN A 459 -22.80 -8.28 -59.13
C ASN A 459 -22.92 -6.85 -59.65
N GLY A 460 -24.15 -6.43 -59.97
CA GLY A 460 -24.50 -5.15 -60.49
C GLY A 460 -25.84 -5.15 -61.17
N ILE A 461 -26.10 -4.07 -61.91
CA ILE A 461 -27.31 -3.96 -62.76
C ILE A 461 -27.02 -4.66 -64.07
N ILE A 462 -27.79 -5.70 -64.38
CA ILE A 462 -27.70 -6.40 -65.65
C ILE A 462 -28.20 -5.45 -66.76
N LEU A 463 -27.33 -5.11 -67.68
CA LEU A 463 -27.62 -4.22 -68.79
C LEU A 463 -28.24 -5.00 -69.95
N GLU A 464 -27.72 -6.19 -70.24
CA GLU A 464 -28.17 -7.05 -71.34
C GLU A 464 -27.58 -8.44 -71.16
N TYR A 465 -28.12 -9.36 -71.94
CA TYR A 465 -27.61 -10.72 -72.11
C TYR A 465 -27.11 -10.85 -73.55
N GLU A 466 -26.06 -11.63 -73.73
CA GLU A 466 -25.50 -11.96 -75.04
C GLU A 466 -25.67 -13.46 -75.29
N VAL A 467 -26.35 -13.80 -76.35
CA VAL A 467 -26.50 -15.18 -76.83
C VAL A 467 -25.48 -15.44 -77.93
N LYS A 468 -24.59 -16.38 -77.66
CA LYS A 468 -23.61 -16.88 -78.63
C LYS A 468 -24.13 -18.17 -79.23
N TYR A 469 -24.11 -18.28 -80.53
CA TYR A 469 -24.54 -19.47 -81.25
C TYR A 469 -23.68 -19.75 -82.48
N TYR A 470 -23.54 -21.04 -82.80
CA TYR A 470 -22.81 -21.52 -83.92
C TYR A 470 -23.26 -22.93 -84.31
N GLU A 471 -23.03 -23.32 -85.59
CA GLU A 471 -23.27 -24.70 -86.04
C GLU A 471 -22.30 -25.63 -85.27
N LYS A 472 -22.77 -26.78 -84.82
CA LYS A 472 -21.93 -27.77 -84.17
C LYS A 472 -20.75 -28.13 -85.03
N ASP A 473 -19.54 -28.22 -84.44
CA ASP A 473 -18.28 -28.52 -85.07
C ASP A 473 -17.67 -27.37 -85.94
N LYS A 474 -18.29 -26.18 -85.95
CA LYS A 474 -17.80 -25.00 -86.66
C LYS A 474 -17.43 -23.80 -85.76
N GLU A 475 -17.27 -23.98 -84.46
CA GLU A 475 -16.96 -22.89 -83.57
C GLU A 475 -15.71 -22.11 -83.95
N MET A 476 -14.69 -22.79 -84.37
CA MET A 476 -13.39 -22.20 -84.79
C MET A 476 -13.45 -21.34 -86.05
N GLN A 477 -14.50 -21.47 -86.83
CA GLN A 477 -14.63 -20.75 -88.09
C GLN A 477 -15.46 -19.48 -88.04
N SER A 478 -16.55 -19.46 -87.27
CA SER A 478 -17.40 -18.31 -87.02
C SER A 478 -18.50 -18.60 -86.04
N TYR A 479 -18.77 -17.65 -85.20
CA TYR A 479 -19.95 -17.68 -84.32
C TYR A 479 -20.73 -16.36 -84.46
N SER A 480 -22.02 -16.40 -84.20
CA SER A 480 -22.88 -15.22 -84.22
C SER A 480 -23.32 -14.90 -82.80
N THR A 481 -23.66 -13.64 -82.53
CA THR A 481 -24.17 -13.19 -81.28
C THR A 481 -25.47 -12.42 -81.41
N LEU A 482 -26.34 -12.54 -80.43
CA LEU A 482 -27.59 -11.80 -80.34
C LEU A 482 -27.71 -11.20 -78.91
N LYS A 483 -28.08 -9.94 -78.78
CA LYS A 483 -28.29 -9.25 -77.50
C LYS A 483 -29.75 -9.26 -77.14
N SER A 484 -30.01 -9.52 -75.86
CA SER A 484 -31.34 -9.48 -75.30
C SER A 484 -31.37 -8.74 -73.97
N LYS A 485 -32.37 -7.95 -73.72
CA LYS A 485 -32.54 -7.25 -72.44
C LYS A 485 -33.31 -8.09 -71.42
N GLY A 486 -33.99 -9.11 -71.83
CA GLY A 486 -34.74 -10.03 -70.99
C GLY A 486 -34.08 -11.38 -70.86
N THR A 487 -34.71 -12.28 -70.15
CA THR A 487 -34.23 -13.63 -69.87
C THR A 487 -34.72 -14.65 -70.92
N SER A 488 -35.09 -14.16 -72.08
CA SER A 488 -35.48 -14.99 -73.23
C SER A 488 -35.00 -14.36 -74.53
N ALA A 489 -34.77 -15.17 -75.53
CA ALA A 489 -34.42 -14.70 -76.86
C ALA A 489 -34.83 -15.74 -77.91
N THR A 490 -35.33 -15.25 -79.01
CA THR A 490 -35.55 -16.07 -80.21
C THR A 490 -34.46 -15.79 -81.26
N VAL A 491 -33.71 -16.81 -81.49
CA VAL A 491 -32.66 -16.75 -82.54
C VAL A 491 -33.31 -17.23 -83.83
N SER A 492 -33.29 -16.37 -84.86
CA SER A 492 -33.91 -16.64 -86.15
C SER A 492 -32.82 -16.65 -87.32
N GLY A 493 -33.23 -17.01 -88.54
CA GLY A 493 -32.34 -17.10 -89.64
C GLY A 493 -31.44 -18.33 -89.67
N LEU A 494 -31.79 -19.35 -88.92
CA LEU A 494 -31.07 -20.60 -88.82
C LEU A 494 -31.39 -21.54 -89.97
N LYS A 495 -30.45 -22.46 -90.28
CA LYS A 495 -30.64 -23.49 -91.26
C LYS A 495 -31.53 -24.61 -90.75
N PRO A 496 -32.46 -25.16 -91.59
CA PRO A 496 -33.27 -26.31 -91.19
C PRO A 496 -32.43 -27.56 -90.97
N ALA A 497 -32.92 -28.46 -90.09
CA ALA A 497 -32.29 -29.75 -89.81
C ALA A 497 -30.78 -29.66 -89.46
N THR A 498 -30.41 -28.63 -88.76
CA THR A 498 -29.00 -28.35 -88.40
C THR A 498 -28.87 -28.25 -86.85
N ARG A 499 -27.77 -28.81 -86.34
CA ARG A 499 -27.48 -28.76 -84.93
C ARG A 499 -26.67 -27.50 -84.63
N TYR A 500 -27.18 -26.74 -83.66
CA TYR A 500 -26.56 -25.51 -83.15
C TYR A 500 -26.22 -25.65 -81.72
N ILE A 501 -25.14 -24.95 -81.28
CA ILE A 501 -24.73 -24.80 -79.93
C ILE A 501 -25.06 -23.37 -79.46
N PHE A 502 -25.74 -23.25 -78.31
CA PHE A 502 -26.11 -21.96 -77.72
C PHE A 502 -25.46 -21.81 -76.33
N GLN A 503 -24.98 -20.61 -76.07
CA GLN A 503 -24.45 -20.17 -74.74
C GLN A 503 -24.94 -18.75 -74.49
N VAL A 504 -25.18 -18.41 -73.22
CA VAL A 504 -25.66 -17.09 -72.80
C VAL A 504 -24.76 -16.57 -71.69
N ARG A 505 -24.44 -15.30 -71.70
CA ARG A 505 -23.80 -14.58 -70.63
C ARG A 505 -24.53 -13.26 -70.36
N ALA A 506 -24.41 -12.78 -69.10
CA ALA A 506 -24.91 -11.48 -68.69
C ALA A 506 -23.80 -10.44 -68.70
N ARG A 507 -24.18 -9.17 -68.83
CA ARG A 507 -23.27 -8.04 -68.81
C ARG A 507 -23.75 -6.97 -67.81
N THR A 508 -22.83 -6.47 -67.00
CA THR A 508 -22.97 -5.23 -66.21
C THR A 508 -22.05 -4.15 -66.78
N SER A 509 -22.09 -2.96 -66.17
CA SER A 509 -21.14 -1.89 -66.54
C SER A 509 -19.67 -2.26 -66.30
N ALA A 510 -19.39 -3.23 -65.44
CA ALA A 510 -18.03 -3.70 -65.11
C ALA A 510 -17.53 -4.80 -66.10
N GLY A 511 -18.40 -5.33 -66.96
CA GLY A 511 -17.99 -6.31 -67.95
C GLY A 511 -18.97 -7.48 -68.05
N CYS A 512 -18.60 -8.47 -68.89
CA CYS A 512 -19.38 -9.67 -69.16
C CYS A 512 -18.98 -10.81 -68.21
N GLY A 513 -19.99 -11.57 -67.75
CA GLY A 513 -19.83 -12.83 -67.04
C GLY A 513 -19.37 -13.97 -67.93
N ARG A 514 -19.22 -15.14 -67.35
CA ARG A 514 -18.88 -16.37 -68.08
C ARG A 514 -20.11 -16.85 -68.86
N PHE A 515 -19.85 -17.43 -70.02
CA PHE A 515 -20.93 -18.09 -70.75
C PHE A 515 -21.49 -19.30 -69.99
N SER A 516 -22.78 -19.51 -70.16
CA SER A 516 -23.49 -20.69 -69.65
C SER A 516 -22.92 -21.99 -70.21
N GLN A 517 -23.32 -23.09 -69.64
CA GLN A 517 -23.05 -24.38 -70.23
C GLN A 517 -23.67 -24.44 -71.63
N MET A 518 -23.10 -25.24 -72.53
CA MET A 518 -23.56 -25.40 -73.90
C MET A 518 -24.90 -26.11 -73.92
N VAL A 519 -25.81 -25.60 -74.73
CA VAL A 519 -27.09 -26.26 -75.06
C VAL A 519 -27.09 -26.56 -76.55
N GLU A 520 -27.28 -27.83 -76.86
CA GLU A 520 -27.37 -28.32 -78.23
C GLU A 520 -28.80 -28.43 -78.68
N VAL A 521 -29.19 -27.84 -79.75
CA VAL A 521 -30.53 -27.85 -80.31
C VAL A 521 -30.46 -28.13 -81.84
N GLU A 522 -31.28 -29.05 -82.31
CA GLU A 522 -31.46 -29.31 -83.72
C GLU A 522 -32.71 -28.60 -84.24
N THR A 523 -32.59 -27.81 -85.30
CA THR A 523 -33.72 -27.12 -85.89
C THR A 523 -34.63 -28.14 -86.63
N GLY A 524 -35.91 -27.79 -86.79
CA GLY A 524 -36.88 -28.63 -87.45
C GLY A 524 -36.49 -28.87 -88.95
N LYS A 525 -37.00 -29.99 -89.50
CA LYS A 525 -36.87 -30.35 -90.87
C LYS A 525 -37.66 -29.39 -91.77
N ALA A 526 -37.07 -29.03 -92.93
CA ALA A 526 -37.82 -28.28 -93.93
C ALA A 526 -39.02 -29.06 -94.40
N SER A 527 -40.19 -28.42 -94.41
CA SER A 527 -41.39 -29.00 -95.01
C SER A 527 -41.18 -29.14 -96.51
N GLY A 528 -41.11 -30.37 -96.94
CA GLY A 528 -41.07 -30.64 -98.35
C GLY A 528 -42.37 -30.24 -99.05
N HIS A 529 -42.20 -29.42 -100.03
CA HIS A 529 -43.24 -29.32 -101.09
C HIS A 529 -42.79 -30.18 -102.20
#